data_f3eefe63286b49028775af5289fac76d
#
_entry.id   f3eefe63286b49028775af5289fac76d
#
_cell.length_a   1.000
_cell.length_b   1.000
_cell.length_c   1.000
_cell.angle_alpha   90.00
_cell.angle_beta   90.00
_cell.angle_gamma   90.00
#
_symmetry.space_group_name_H-M   'P 1'
#
loop_
_entity.id
_entity.type
_entity.pdbx_description
1 polymer ?
#
loop_
_entity_poly.entity_id
_entity_poly.type
_entity_poly.pdbx_seq_one_letter_code
_entity_poly.pdbx_strand_id
1 'polypeptide(L)'
;ENGHFVRGILTDNVGDAYANPFGRGGIPLDSLRFLRDTRSVTQDMSYDIEMQFTDRLRGNLEAQYITSDLERDSVFGAMSTWADIDLDLSGDTPDVQFIAPVGAPADYFTSGYYTYYWFGLDSRERNDGDLFSIKGDLEYDISDEGFLRKARFGARWAARDRTTRNTNFSTWGNLSAPWAGRAGCAPWNAGPNCPFVPGRLFTGLPGQ
;
A
#
# COMPACT_ATOMS: atom_id res chain seq x y z
N GLU A 1 6.55 -2.77 35.48
CA GLU A 1 6.53 -1.78 36.56
C GLU A 1 5.25 -0.94 36.44
N ASN A 2 4.59 -0.66 37.55
CA ASN A 2 3.35 0.14 37.60
C ASN A 2 2.22 -0.30 36.66
N GLY A 3 2.12 -1.59 36.35
CA GLY A 3 1.11 -2.13 35.44
C GLY A 3 1.45 -2.02 33.95
N HIS A 4 2.64 -1.53 33.62
CA HIS A 4 3.14 -1.50 32.25
C HIS A 4 4.08 -2.69 31.98
N PHE A 5 3.96 -3.27 30.79
CA PHE A 5 4.90 -4.28 30.33
C PHE A 5 6.27 -3.63 30.04
N VAL A 6 7.35 -4.19 30.59
CA VAL A 6 8.71 -3.68 30.42
C VAL A 6 9.58 -4.70 29.68
N ARG A 7 9.53 -5.97 30.09
CA ARG A 7 10.27 -7.06 29.46
C ARG A 7 9.60 -8.40 29.65
N GLY A 8 9.72 -9.29 28.68
CA GLY A 8 9.27 -10.67 28.79
C GLY A 8 9.22 -11.39 27.46
N ILE A 9 8.94 -12.67 27.54
CA ILE A 9 8.77 -13.53 26.37
C ILE A 9 7.30 -13.56 26.00
N LEU A 10 7.00 -13.18 24.76
CA LEU A 10 5.70 -13.33 24.16
C LEU A 10 5.66 -14.67 23.44
N THR A 11 4.66 -15.48 23.75
CA THR A 11 4.46 -16.80 23.16
C THR A 11 2.97 -17.06 22.96
N ASP A 12 2.63 -17.93 22.04
CA ASP A 12 1.27 -18.39 21.84
C ASP A 12 1.21 -19.90 22.11
N ASN A 13 0.29 -20.31 22.99
CA ASN A 13 0.00 -21.70 23.29
C ASN A 13 -1.30 -22.20 22.65
N VAL A 14 -1.98 -21.35 21.89
CA VAL A 14 -3.24 -21.70 21.24
C VAL A 14 -2.91 -22.44 19.94
N GLY A 15 -3.21 -23.72 19.90
CA GLY A 15 -3.13 -24.52 18.68
C GLY A 15 -4.11 -23.99 17.64
N ASP A 16 -3.58 -23.30 16.67
CA ASP A 16 -4.32 -22.82 15.52
C ASP A 16 -4.28 -23.89 14.39
N ALA A 17 -5.12 -23.72 13.36
CA ALA A 17 -5.22 -24.61 12.20
C ALA A 17 -3.92 -24.73 11.38
N TYR A 18 -2.96 -23.85 11.63
CA TYR A 18 -1.60 -23.85 11.10
C TYR A 18 -0.57 -24.15 12.18
N ALA A 19 -0.95 -24.97 13.15
CA ALA A 19 -0.14 -25.28 14.30
C ALA A 19 1.34 -25.42 13.96
N ASN A 20 2.15 -24.74 14.76
CA ASN A 20 3.58 -24.92 14.81
C ASN A 20 3.92 -26.43 14.79
N PRO A 21 4.85 -26.88 13.94
CA PRO A 21 5.18 -28.31 13.82
C PRO A 21 5.68 -28.95 15.11
N PHE A 22 6.06 -28.16 16.13
CA PHE A 22 6.51 -28.59 17.44
C PHE A 22 5.39 -28.58 18.49
N GLY A 23 4.21 -28.14 18.17
CA GLY A 23 3.01 -28.21 19.01
C GLY A 23 2.98 -27.29 20.23
N ARG A 24 4.03 -26.53 20.50
CA ARG A 24 4.11 -25.57 21.62
C ARG A 24 4.99 -24.37 21.26
N GLY A 25 4.55 -23.21 21.71
CA GLY A 25 5.29 -21.96 21.56
C GLY A 25 5.29 -21.41 20.13
N GLY A 26 5.61 -20.17 20.04
CA GLY A 26 5.70 -19.45 18.78
C GLY A 26 4.44 -18.70 18.38
N ILE A 27 4.65 -17.44 18.11
CA ILE A 27 3.67 -16.56 17.46
C ILE A 27 3.94 -16.63 15.96
N PRO A 28 2.91 -16.66 15.08
CA PRO A 28 3.13 -16.57 13.66
C PRO A 28 3.80 -15.22 13.32
N LEU A 29 4.92 -15.30 12.64
CA LEU A 29 5.72 -14.16 12.19
C LEU A 29 5.76 -14.12 10.68
N ASP A 30 5.45 -12.96 10.11
CA ASP A 30 5.51 -12.74 8.69
C ASP A 30 6.58 -11.71 8.35
N SER A 31 7.53 -12.10 7.50
CA SER A 31 8.49 -11.20 6.88
C SER A 31 7.95 -10.79 5.51
N LEU A 32 7.62 -9.51 5.37
CA LEU A 32 6.97 -8.97 4.20
C LEU A 32 7.98 -8.20 3.35
N ARG A 33 8.02 -8.49 2.06
CA ARG A 33 8.83 -7.76 1.09
C ARG A 33 7.95 -7.15 0.00
N PHE A 34 8.09 -5.84 -0.15
CA PHE A 34 7.47 -5.11 -1.23
C PHE A 34 8.52 -4.64 -2.23
N LEU A 35 8.26 -4.85 -3.50
CA LEU A 35 8.87 -4.12 -4.58
C LEU A 35 7.76 -3.31 -5.25
N ARG A 36 7.99 -2.01 -5.39
CA ARG A 36 7.00 -1.13 -6.02
C ARG A 36 7.72 -0.19 -6.98
N ASP A 37 7.26 -0.18 -8.20
CA ASP A 37 7.60 0.82 -9.20
C ASP A 37 6.39 1.72 -9.43
N THR A 38 6.62 3.03 -9.43
CA THR A 38 5.53 4.00 -9.59
C THR A 38 6.00 5.13 -10.49
N ARG A 39 5.24 5.36 -11.55
CA ARG A 39 5.36 6.53 -12.41
C ARG A 39 4.08 7.35 -12.29
N SER A 40 4.22 8.63 -11.97
CA SER A 40 3.10 9.57 -11.96
C SER A 40 3.48 10.80 -12.75
N VAL A 41 2.58 11.21 -13.64
CA VAL A 41 2.74 12.41 -14.45
C VAL A 41 1.49 13.25 -14.29
N THR A 42 1.66 14.50 -13.87
CA THR A 42 0.60 15.49 -13.83
C THR A 42 1.02 16.67 -14.69
N GLN A 43 0.13 17.08 -15.58
CA GLN A 43 0.30 18.26 -16.42
C GLN A 43 -0.81 19.24 -16.08
N ASP A 44 -0.43 20.47 -15.83
CA ASP A 44 -1.34 21.59 -15.54
C ASP A 44 -1.10 22.72 -16.55
N MET A 45 -2.15 23.10 -17.23
CA MET A 45 -2.18 24.24 -18.12
C MET A 45 -3.22 25.22 -17.62
N SER A 46 -2.79 26.41 -17.26
CA SER A 46 -3.68 27.49 -16.83
C SER A 46 -3.50 28.74 -17.69
N TYR A 47 -4.59 29.41 -17.89
CA TYR A 47 -4.63 30.65 -18.60
C TYR A 47 -5.50 31.64 -17.82
N ASP A 48 -4.95 32.81 -17.57
CA ASP A 48 -5.60 33.89 -16.83
C ASP A 48 -5.59 35.17 -17.66
N ILE A 49 -6.74 35.83 -17.74
CA ILE A 49 -6.91 37.10 -18.45
C ILE A 49 -7.54 38.12 -17.50
N GLU A 50 -6.78 39.15 -17.19
CA GLU A 50 -7.31 40.31 -16.50
C GLU A 50 -7.80 41.35 -17.54
N MET A 51 -9.00 41.89 -17.32
CA MET A 51 -9.65 42.83 -18.19
C MET A 51 -10.10 44.06 -17.40
N GLN A 52 -9.76 45.23 -17.89
CA GLN A 52 -10.31 46.49 -17.42
C GLN A 52 -11.25 47.06 -18.47
N PHE A 53 -12.55 46.97 -18.23
CA PHE A 53 -13.59 47.41 -19.16
C PHE A 53 -13.83 48.91 -19.07
N THR A 54 -13.77 49.44 -17.85
CA THR A 54 -13.88 50.90 -17.57
C THR A 54 -13.03 51.22 -16.34
N ASP A 55 -12.92 52.50 -15.96
CA ASP A 55 -12.21 52.90 -14.75
C ASP A 55 -12.78 52.28 -13.46
N ARG A 56 -14.03 51.79 -13.51
CA ARG A 56 -14.76 51.24 -12.38
C ARG A 56 -15.13 49.74 -12.52
N LEU A 57 -14.98 49.17 -13.74
CA LEU A 57 -15.35 47.78 -13.99
C LEU A 57 -14.13 46.98 -14.43
N ARG A 58 -13.80 45.94 -13.63
CA ARG A 58 -12.73 44.99 -13.88
C ARG A 58 -13.29 43.58 -13.96
N GLY A 59 -12.64 42.73 -14.72
CA GLY A 59 -12.97 41.32 -14.79
C GLY A 59 -11.71 40.45 -14.86
N ASN A 60 -11.87 39.22 -14.41
CA ASN A 60 -10.88 38.17 -14.56
C ASN A 60 -11.55 36.94 -15.16
N LEU A 61 -10.89 36.30 -16.10
CA LEU A 61 -11.29 35.02 -16.68
C LEU A 61 -10.11 34.04 -16.56
N GLU A 62 -10.31 32.98 -15.84
CA GLU A 62 -9.34 31.88 -15.62
C GLU A 62 -9.88 30.62 -16.29
N ALA A 63 -9.02 29.92 -17.04
CA ALA A 63 -9.28 28.58 -17.56
C ALA A 63 -8.13 27.66 -17.17
N GLN A 64 -8.45 26.46 -16.71
CA GLN A 64 -7.46 25.48 -16.28
C GLN A 64 -7.80 24.10 -16.85
N TYR A 65 -6.77 23.42 -17.34
CA TYR A 65 -6.85 22.02 -17.76
C TYR A 65 -5.73 21.22 -17.13
N ILE A 66 -6.10 20.18 -16.38
CA ILE A 66 -5.16 19.29 -15.68
C ILE A 66 -5.37 17.88 -16.19
N THR A 67 -4.28 17.20 -16.53
CA THR A 67 -4.26 15.76 -16.76
C THR A 67 -3.37 15.06 -15.72
N SER A 68 -3.73 13.86 -15.35
CA SER A 68 -2.95 13.05 -14.40
C SER A 68 -2.98 11.59 -14.79
N ASP A 69 -1.79 11.00 -14.93
CA ASP A 69 -1.58 9.58 -15.19
C ASP A 69 -0.78 8.96 -14.06
N LEU A 70 -1.22 7.82 -13.56
CA LEU A 70 -0.52 7.02 -12.57
C LEU A 70 -0.39 5.59 -13.07
N GLU A 71 0.84 5.13 -13.16
CA GLU A 71 1.19 3.73 -13.35
C GLU A 71 1.92 3.21 -12.12
N ARG A 72 1.41 2.11 -11.55
CA ARG A 72 2.03 1.47 -10.41
C ARG A 72 2.03 -0.03 -10.60
N ASP A 73 3.23 -0.60 -10.54
CA ASP A 73 3.44 -2.03 -10.51
C ASP A 73 4.03 -2.41 -9.15
N SER A 74 3.42 -3.37 -8.48
CA SER A 74 3.82 -3.80 -7.14
C SER A 74 3.91 -5.31 -7.11
N VAL A 75 4.98 -5.82 -6.50
CA VAL A 75 5.13 -7.23 -6.15
C VAL A 75 5.27 -7.33 -4.65
N PHE A 76 4.54 -8.25 -4.08
CA PHE A 76 4.54 -8.52 -2.66
C PHE A 76 4.84 -9.99 -2.42
N GLY A 77 5.79 -10.28 -1.54
CA GLY A 77 6.10 -11.63 -1.08
C GLY A 77 6.11 -11.68 0.43
N ALA A 78 5.57 -12.75 0.98
CA ALA A 78 5.56 -13.04 2.39
C ALA A 78 6.26 -14.37 2.67
N MET A 79 7.21 -14.32 3.61
CA MET A 79 7.75 -15.51 4.26
C MET A 79 7.16 -15.60 5.65
N SER A 80 6.81 -16.80 6.08
CA SER A 80 6.21 -17.05 7.39
C SER A 80 7.02 -18.05 8.18
N THR A 81 7.04 -17.85 9.50
CA THR A 81 7.62 -18.77 10.48
C THR A 81 6.88 -18.61 11.79
N TRP A 82 7.31 -19.33 12.79
CA TRP A 82 6.80 -19.24 14.16
C TRP A 82 7.96 -18.97 15.10
N ALA A 83 7.84 -18.05 16.03
CA ALA A 83 8.87 -17.79 17.02
C ALA A 83 8.25 -17.23 18.30
N ASP A 84 8.89 -17.54 19.43
CA ASP A 84 8.71 -16.75 20.63
C ASP A 84 9.49 -15.43 20.47
N ILE A 85 9.02 -14.37 21.10
CA ILE A 85 9.63 -13.05 21.00
C ILE A 85 10.07 -12.62 22.39
N ASP A 86 11.38 -12.53 22.65
CA ASP A 86 11.89 -11.80 23.81
C ASP A 86 11.87 -10.30 23.47
N LEU A 87 10.99 -9.60 24.17
CA LEU A 87 10.77 -8.16 23.98
C LEU A 87 11.24 -7.42 25.23
N ASP A 88 12.19 -6.50 25.06
CA ASP A 88 12.67 -5.60 26.10
C ASP A 88 12.40 -4.13 25.69
N LEU A 89 11.60 -3.45 26.50
CA LEU A 89 11.21 -2.04 26.34
C LEU A 89 11.88 -1.15 27.38
N SER A 90 12.89 -1.60 28.10
CA SER A 90 13.55 -0.83 29.15
C SER A 90 14.51 0.24 28.64
N GLY A 91 14.93 0.15 27.37
CA GLY A 91 15.80 1.12 26.72
C GLY A 91 15.04 2.17 25.90
N ASP A 92 15.77 3.10 25.31
CA ASP A 92 15.20 4.13 24.41
C ASP A 92 14.63 3.54 23.11
N THR A 93 15.10 2.38 22.73
CA THR A 93 14.59 1.61 21.58
C THR A 93 14.24 0.20 22.03
N PRO A 94 13.13 -0.38 21.53
CA PRO A 94 12.80 -1.77 21.78
C PRO A 94 13.92 -2.72 21.31
N ASP A 95 14.32 -3.65 22.18
CA ASP A 95 15.13 -4.81 21.78
C ASP A 95 14.19 -6.00 21.54
N VAL A 96 14.32 -6.62 20.36
CA VAL A 96 13.44 -7.70 19.91
C VAL A 96 14.31 -8.88 19.44
N GLN A 97 14.19 -10.01 20.11
CA GLN A 97 14.89 -11.23 19.74
C GLN A 97 13.90 -12.34 19.43
N PHE A 98 14.10 -13.04 18.32
CA PHE A 98 13.28 -14.19 17.94
C PHE A 98 13.90 -15.47 18.47
N ILE A 99 13.11 -16.24 19.20
CA ILE A 99 13.50 -17.50 19.81
C ILE A 99 12.76 -18.62 19.08
N ALA A 100 13.50 -19.60 18.59
CA ALA A 100 12.90 -20.76 17.96
C ALA A 100 12.03 -21.55 18.97
N PRO A 101 10.91 -22.15 18.53
CA PRO A 101 10.08 -22.99 19.41
C PRO A 101 10.84 -24.11 20.07
N VAL A 102 10.39 -24.55 21.25
CA VAL A 102 11.02 -25.64 22.00
C VAL A 102 11.03 -26.91 21.17
N GLY A 103 12.21 -27.50 21.01
CA GLY A 103 12.42 -28.73 20.21
C GLY A 103 12.74 -28.46 18.74
N ALA A 104 12.80 -27.18 18.34
CA ALA A 104 13.19 -26.80 16.99
C ALA A 104 14.67 -27.13 16.70
N PRO A 105 15.03 -27.51 15.46
CA PRO A 105 16.41 -27.78 15.10
C PRO A 105 17.23 -26.47 15.05
N ALA A 106 18.55 -26.61 15.11
CA ALA A 106 19.46 -25.45 15.14
C ALA A 106 19.38 -24.56 13.91
N ASP A 107 18.98 -25.11 12.77
CA ASP A 107 18.81 -24.39 11.50
C ASP A 107 17.38 -23.88 11.26
N TYR A 108 16.56 -23.82 12.31
CA TYR A 108 15.13 -23.53 12.22
C TYR A 108 14.81 -22.28 11.37
N PHE A 109 15.45 -21.15 11.65
CA PHE A 109 15.20 -19.90 10.94
C PHE A 109 15.84 -19.83 9.56
N THR A 110 16.79 -20.70 9.26
CA THR A 110 17.48 -20.76 7.97
C THR A 110 16.99 -21.89 7.07
N SER A 111 16.19 -22.79 7.61
CA SER A 111 15.57 -23.88 6.86
C SER A 111 14.38 -23.37 6.08
N GLY A 112 14.38 -23.60 4.77
CA GLY A 112 13.23 -23.29 3.92
C GLY A 112 11.97 -24.10 4.23
N TYR A 113 12.08 -25.14 5.08
CA TYR A 113 10.94 -25.90 5.56
C TYR A 113 10.20 -25.18 6.70
N TYR A 114 10.90 -24.63 7.68
CA TYR A 114 10.34 -23.98 8.86
C TYR A 114 10.13 -22.47 8.66
N THR A 115 10.95 -21.85 7.81
CA THR A 115 10.79 -20.48 7.34
C THR A 115 10.46 -20.54 5.87
N TYR A 116 9.19 -20.51 5.55
CA TYR A 116 8.67 -20.88 4.24
C TYR A 116 8.01 -19.68 3.53
N TYR A 117 7.95 -19.78 2.21
CA TYR A 117 7.15 -18.86 1.41
C TYR A 117 5.67 -19.12 1.67
N TRP A 118 4.99 -18.14 2.26
CA TRP A 118 3.57 -18.27 2.53
C TRP A 118 2.74 -17.86 1.34
N PHE A 119 2.95 -16.64 0.85
CA PHE A 119 2.25 -16.17 -0.33
C PHE A 119 3.02 -15.12 -1.10
N GLY A 120 2.59 -14.92 -2.34
CA GLY A 120 3.00 -13.80 -3.18
C GLY A 120 1.83 -13.27 -3.96
N LEU A 121 1.90 -12.01 -4.33
CA LEU A 121 0.92 -11.38 -5.21
C LEU A 121 1.60 -10.29 -6.04
N ASP A 122 1.05 -10.04 -7.21
CA ASP A 122 1.32 -8.82 -7.95
C ASP A 122 0.08 -7.93 -7.99
N SER A 123 0.29 -6.66 -8.10
CA SER A 123 -0.76 -5.67 -8.26
C SER A 123 -0.33 -4.63 -9.27
N ARG A 124 -1.21 -4.38 -10.22
CA ARG A 124 -1.04 -3.34 -11.23
C ARG A 124 -2.15 -2.32 -11.07
N GLU A 125 -1.76 -1.08 -11.07
CA GLU A 125 -2.68 0.04 -10.99
C GLU A 125 -2.39 1.01 -12.13
N ARG A 126 -3.45 1.40 -12.85
CA ARG A 126 -3.42 2.36 -13.92
C ARG A 126 -4.57 3.32 -13.71
N ASN A 127 -4.25 4.55 -13.40
CA ASN A 127 -5.23 5.59 -13.18
C ASN A 127 -4.97 6.71 -14.17
N ASP A 128 -6.03 7.16 -14.80
CA ASP A 128 -6.04 8.32 -15.66
C ASP A 128 -7.16 9.27 -15.21
N GLY A 129 -6.92 10.55 -15.36
CA GLY A 129 -7.93 11.54 -15.03
C GLY A 129 -7.61 12.90 -15.62
N ASP A 130 -8.67 13.64 -15.84
CA ASP A 130 -8.61 15.02 -16.30
C ASP A 130 -9.57 15.91 -15.53
N LEU A 131 -9.22 17.18 -15.48
CA LEU A 131 -10.02 18.25 -14.92
C LEU A 131 -9.98 19.43 -15.89
N PHE A 132 -11.14 19.90 -16.26
CA PHE A 132 -11.29 21.21 -16.90
C PHE A 132 -12.08 22.15 -15.99
N SER A 133 -11.61 23.36 -15.80
CA SER A 133 -12.36 24.39 -15.07
C SER A 133 -12.24 25.74 -15.75
N ILE A 134 -13.32 26.49 -15.66
CA ILE A 134 -13.38 27.89 -16.07
C ILE A 134 -13.99 28.71 -14.94
N LYS A 135 -13.41 29.86 -14.65
CA LYS A 135 -13.84 30.78 -13.61
C LYS A 135 -13.86 32.19 -14.19
N GLY A 136 -14.91 32.94 -13.88
CA GLY A 136 -15.01 34.34 -14.22
C GLY A 136 -15.40 35.14 -13.00
N ASP A 137 -14.73 36.27 -12.81
CA ASP A 137 -14.99 37.21 -11.73
C ASP A 137 -15.15 38.62 -12.34
N LEU A 138 -16.12 39.40 -11.83
CA LEU A 138 -16.33 40.80 -12.13
C LEU A 138 -16.30 41.60 -10.83
N GLU A 139 -15.60 42.72 -10.87
CA GLU A 139 -15.56 43.68 -9.77
C GLU A 139 -15.99 45.06 -10.31
N TYR A 140 -16.94 45.66 -9.62
CA TYR A 140 -17.45 46.99 -9.94
C TYR A 140 -17.28 47.94 -8.76
N ASP A 141 -16.56 49.06 -8.96
CA ASP A 141 -16.38 50.10 -7.96
C ASP A 141 -17.60 51.05 -8.02
N ILE A 142 -18.45 50.97 -6.97
CA ILE A 142 -19.72 51.69 -6.87
C ILE A 142 -19.47 53.15 -6.47
N SER A 143 -18.67 53.36 -5.41
CA SER A 143 -18.39 54.67 -4.86
C SER A 143 -17.03 54.68 -4.16
N ASP A 144 -16.37 55.85 -4.23
CA ASP A 144 -15.10 56.04 -3.54
C ASP A 144 -15.31 56.27 -2.01
N GLU A 145 -16.53 56.70 -1.64
CA GLU A 145 -16.90 56.99 -0.22
C GLU A 145 -18.22 56.27 0.13
N GLY A 146 -18.42 55.99 1.43
CA GLY A 146 -19.66 55.40 1.92
C GLY A 146 -19.57 53.94 2.30
N PHE A 147 -20.75 53.36 2.61
CA PHE A 147 -20.86 51.97 3.10
C PHE A 147 -20.66 50.95 2.00
N LEU A 148 -21.18 51.18 0.80
CA LEU A 148 -21.13 50.26 -0.33
C LEU A 148 -20.12 50.77 -1.36
N ARG A 149 -18.89 50.27 -1.29
CA ARG A 149 -17.80 50.71 -2.14
C ARG A 149 -17.62 49.85 -3.39
N LYS A 150 -17.79 48.51 -3.22
CA LYS A 150 -17.52 47.55 -4.29
C LYS A 150 -18.58 46.47 -4.33
N ALA A 151 -18.89 46.01 -5.52
CA ALA A 151 -19.63 44.75 -5.73
C ALA A 151 -18.75 43.77 -6.49
N ARG A 152 -18.78 42.49 -6.10
CA ARG A 152 -18.06 41.40 -6.74
C ARG A 152 -19.02 40.26 -7.08
N PHE A 153 -18.90 39.76 -8.30
CA PHE A 153 -19.65 38.62 -8.76
C PHE A 153 -18.66 37.63 -9.39
N GLY A 154 -18.82 36.34 -9.06
CA GLY A 154 -17.99 35.31 -9.62
C GLY A 154 -18.79 34.05 -9.86
N ALA A 155 -18.40 33.32 -10.89
CA ALA A 155 -18.93 32.01 -11.21
C ALA A 155 -17.77 31.07 -11.59
N ARG A 156 -17.87 29.81 -11.19
CA ARG A 156 -16.95 28.76 -11.59
C ARG A 156 -17.73 27.55 -12.06
N TRP A 157 -17.28 27.00 -13.18
CA TRP A 157 -17.71 25.68 -13.63
C TRP A 157 -16.48 24.76 -13.72
N ALA A 158 -16.65 23.47 -13.33
CA ALA A 158 -15.59 22.47 -13.43
C ALA A 158 -16.20 21.12 -13.77
N ALA A 159 -15.54 20.40 -14.66
CA ALA A 159 -15.81 19.02 -14.99
C ALA A 159 -14.56 18.18 -14.70
N ARG A 160 -14.77 17.00 -14.15
CA ARG A 160 -13.68 16.08 -13.81
C ARG A 160 -14.09 14.66 -14.18
N ASP A 161 -13.19 13.99 -14.89
CA ASP A 161 -13.28 12.57 -15.13
C ASP A 161 -12.10 11.84 -14.50
N ARG A 162 -12.34 10.60 -14.06
CA ARG A 162 -11.30 9.75 -13.49
C ARG A 162 -11.63 8.30 -13.76
N THR A 163 -10.65 7.58 -14.29
CA THR A 163 -10.70 6.13 -14.44
C THR A 163 -9.64 5.49 -13.56
N THR A 164 -10.05 4.53 -12.75
CA THR A 164 -9.14 3.71 -11.93
C THR A 164 -9.25 2.27 -12.36
N ARG A 165 -8.11 1.68 -12.75
CA ARG A 165 -8.00 0.26 -13.10
C ARG A 165 -6.95 -0.37 -12.20
N ASN A 166 -7.29 -1.47 -11.53
CA ASN A 166 -6.35 -2.24 -10.75
C ASN A 166 -6.67 -3.74 -10.83
N THR A 167 -5.68 -4.56 -10.54
CA THR A 167 -5.85 -6.02 -10.51
C THR A 167 -6.51 -6.50 -9.21
N ASN A 168 -6.65 -5.62 -8.22
CA ASN A 168 -7.33 -5.86 -6.95
C ASN A 168 -6.92 -7.19 -6.29
N PHE A 169 -5.59 -7.48 -6.31
CA PHE A 169 -5.03 -8.71 -5.75
C PHE A 169 -5.60 -10.01 -6.36
N SER A 170 -6.06 -9.95 -7.59
CA SER A 170 -6.61 -11.12 -8.30
C SER A 170 -5.59 -12.21 -8.59
N THR A 171 -4.30 -11.89 -8.49
CA THR A 171 -3.15 -12.77 -8.74
C THR A 171 -2.49 -13.28 -7.46
N TRP A 172 -3.27 -13.44 -6.43
CA TRP A 172 -2.83 -14.02 -5.16
C TRP A 172 -2.42 -15.49 -5.31
N GLY A 173 -1.20 -15.81 -4.87
CA GLY A 173 -0.70 -17.18 -4.77
C GLY A 173 -0.41 -17.56 -3.31
N ASN A 174 -1.16 -18.52 -2.75
CA ASN A 174 -0.96 -19.04 -1.39
C ASN A 174 -0.24 -20.38 -1.44
N LEU A 175 0.85 -20.51 -0.72
CA LEU A 175 1.71 -21.70 -0.69
C LEU A 175 1.52 -22.57 0.53
N SER A 176 0.79 -22.18 1.54
CA SER A 176 0.58 -22.89 2.80
C SER A 176 1.86 -23.43 3.47
N ALA A 177 1.84 -23.67 4.78
CA ALA A 177 2.95 -24.26 5.50
C ALA A 177 3.22 -25.70 5.04
N PRO A 178 4.48 -26.10 4.84
CA PRO A 178 4.84 -27.44 4.35
C PRO A 178 4.30 -28.58 5.24
N TRP A 179 4.16 -28.33 6.53
CA TRP A 179 3.66 -29.32 7.50
C TRP A 179 2.15 -29.28 7.73
N ALA A 180 1.43 -28.35 7.13
CA ALA A 180 0.00 -28.15 7.39
C ALA A 180 -0.93 -29.20 6.77
N GLY A 181 -0.42 -30.33 6.34
CA GLY A 181 -1.20 -31.47 5.85
C GLY A 181 -1.91 -31.24 4.52
N ARG A 182 -1.85 -30.08 3.96
CA ARG A 182 -2.31 -29.77 2.60
C ARG A 182 -1.23 -30.07 1.59
N ALA A 183 -0.87 -31.34 1.53
CA ALA A 183 -0.10 -31.93 0.46
C ALA A 183 1.36 -31.48 0.31
N GLY A 184 2.00 -30.91 1.32
CA GLY A 184 3.43 -30.65 1.26
C GLY A 184 3.92 -29.91 0.00
N CYS A 185 3.08 -29.10 -0.59
CA CYS A 185 3.32 -28.45 -1.87
C CYS A 185 4.10 -27.15 -1.69
N ALA A 186 5.27 -27.26 -1.09
CA ALA A 186 6.23 -26.16 -1.13
C ALA A 186 7.07 -26.22 -2.42
N PRO A 187 7.58 -25.10 -2.92
CA PRO A 187 8.35 -25.06 -4.16
C PRO A 187 9.56 -26.00 -4.19
N TRP A 188 10.13 -26.27 -3.01
CA TRP A 188 11.31 -27.14 -2.86
C TRP A 188 11.00 -28.62 -2.73
N ASN A 189 9.73 -29.01 -2.55
CA ASN A 189 9.30 -30.39 -2.52
C ASN A 189 8.17 -30.69 -3.51
N ALA A 190 8.07 -29.91 -4.57
CA ALA A 190 7.10 -30.13 -5.61
C ALA A 190 7.20 -31.56 -6.15
N GLY A 191 6.12 -32.30 -6.01
CA GLY A 191 5.99 -33.69 -6.46
C GLY A 191 4.75 -33.85 -7.32
N PRO A 192 4.49 -35.05 -7.85
CA PRO A 192 3.36 -35.29 -8.75
C PRO A 192 1.99 -34.99 -8.13
N ASN A 193 1.91 -34.93 -6.81
CA ASN A 193 0.68 -34.57 -6.07
C ASN A 193 0.59 -33.08 -5.71
N CYS A 194 1.58 -32.29 -6.08
CA CYS A 194 1.64 -30.86 -5.83
C CYS A 194 1.42 -30.09 -7.10
N PRO A 195 0.24 -29.55 -7.34
CA PRO A 195 -0.06 -28.78 -8.56
C PRO A 195 0.62 -27.41 -8.61
N PHE A 196 1.62 -27.18 -7.74
CA PHE A 196 2.38 -25.95 -7.74
C PHE A 196 3.24 -25.85 -9.00
N VAL A 197 2.92 -24.89 -9.84
CA VAL A 197 3.74 -24.51 -10.99
C VAL A 197 4.46 -23.21 -10.62
N PRO A 198 5.78 -23.23 -10.39
CA PRO A 198 6.54 -22.05 -9.96
C PRO A 198 6.33 -20.80 -10.83
N GLY A 199 6.08 -20.98 -12.11
CA GLY A 199 5.86 -19.89 -13.07
C GLY A 199 4.52 -19.16 -12.94
N ARG A 200 3.59 -19.60 -12.10
CA ARG A 200 2.27 -18.96 -11.97
C ARG A 200 2.18 -17.88 -10.88
N LEU A 201 3.11 -17.86 -9.93
CA LEU A 201 3.10 -16.90 -8.83
C LEU A 201 3.44 -15.47 -9.26
N PHE A 202 4.17 -15.32 -10.34
CA PHE A 202 4.70 -14.02 -10.78
C PHE A 202 4.46 -13.80 -12.29
N THR A 203 3.35 -14.33 -12.80
CA THR A 203 2.98 -14.11 -14.19
C THR A 203 2.69 -12.64 -14.44
N GLY A 204 3.45 -12.03 -15.28
CA GLY A 204 3.27 -10.64 -15.68
C GLY A 204 4.29 -9.67 -15.12
N LEU A 205 5.34 -10.15 -14.47
CA LEU A 205 6.50 -9.29 -14.18
C LEU A 205 7.27 -8.98 -15.49
N PRO A 206 7.80 -7.76 -15.63
CA PRO A 206 8.68 -7.42 -16.74
C PRO A 206 9.88 -8.38 -16.77
N GLY A 207 10.05 -9.11 -17.90
CA GLY A 207 11.19 -10.02 -18.11
C GLY A 207 10.93 -11.50 -17.83
N GLN A 208 9.67 -11.92 -17.64
CA GLN A 208 9.28 -13.35 -17.65
C GLN A 208 8.34 -13.69 -18.80
#